data_f054a7da11e8a91916e2e18225d4535c
#
_entry.id   f054a7da11e8a91916e2e18225d4535c
#
_cell.length_a   1.000
_cell.length_b   1.000
_cell.length_c   1.000
_cell.angle_alpha   90.00
_cell.angle_beta   90.00
_cell.angle_gamma   90.00
#
_symmetry.space_group_name_H-M   'P 1'
#
loop_
_entity.id
_entity.type
_entity.pdbx_description
1 polymer ?
#
loop_
_entity_poly.entity_id
_entity_poly.type
_entity_poly.pdbx_seq_one_letter_code
_entity_poly.pdbx_strand_id
1 'polypeptide(L)'
;MALLDFILNLAALLLWLNWRLLALAPRESGPSGISLAGTIKSTAASRSPRWPYLSGLVGLLLVRSLAYHTIGSNLAERMTLPFGIVSISFNPRILKQMFLFSGLSFGLFLGAFYLWLLLFSIVNTRVTEPNACLRLLRLHLGWWERRPVWLKLLLPGVLGALAWLIAASLLEALALFPAQSSNTARGLRACLVGLYTYLCWVPPLASVLVLYMVNSYVYLGESAFWGFVQVTGRNLIEQFGLAKLRLRRLDFAPLLLLALVWFLQWRGHLGWFFGGARLLVEGWNRLR
;
A
#
# COMPACT_ATOMS: atom_id res chain seq x y z
N MET A 1 -4.36 13.92 -15.35
CA MET A 1 -3.68 14.12 -14.05
C MET A 1 -3.45 12.83 -13.26
N ALA A 2 -4.42 11.89 -13.17
CA ALA A 2 -4.26 10.66 -12.36
C ALA A 2 -3.04 9.79 -12.72
N LEU A 3 -2.72 9.62 -14.01
CA LEU A 3 -1.55 8.84 -14.44
C LEU A 3 -0.23 9.50 -14.01
N LEU A 4 -0.13 10.82 -14.17
CA LEU A 4 1.06 11.58 -13.76
C LEU A 4 1.26 11.46 -12.23
N ASP A 5 0.17 11.58 -11.47
CA ASP A 5 0.18 11.43 -10.02
C ASP A 5 0.65 10.04 -9.60
N PHE A 6 0.18 9.00 -10.27
CA PHE A 6 0.62 7.62 -10.03
C PHE A 6 2.11 7.44 -10.32
N ILE A 7 2.61 7.93 -11.46
CA ILE A 7 4.03 7.82 -11.83
C ILE A 7 4.93 8.54 -10.81
N LEU A 8 4.55 9.76 -10.38
CA LEU A 8 5.31 10.50 -9.40
C LEU A 8 5.29 9.84 -8.01
N ASN A 9 4.15 9.26 -7.60
CA ASN A 9 4.09 8.47 -6.38
C ASN A 9 4.95 7.21 -6.45
N LEU A 10 5.00 6.54 -7.61
CA LEU A 10 5.85 5.37 -7.82
C LEU A 10 7.34 5.76 -7.76
N ALA A 11 7.74 6.86 -8.40
CA ALA A 11 9.10 7.38 -8.33
C ALA A 11 9.50 7.73 -6.89
N ALA A 12 8.61 8.41 -6.15
CA ALA A 12 8.81 8.72 -4.74
C ALA A 12 8.93 7.45 -3.89
N LEU A 13 8.12 6.41 -4.15
CA LEU A 13 8.21 5.12 -3.47
C LEU A 13 9.56 4.44 -3.73
N LEU A 14 10.06 4.46 -4.97
CA LEU A 14 11.36 3.88 -5.31
C LEU A 14 12.51 4.59 -4.57
N LEU A 15 12.46 5.92 -4.47
CA LEU A 15 13.45 6.69 -3.67
C LEU A 15 13.38 6.30 -2.19
N TRP A 16 12.18 6.19 -1.63
CA TRP A 16 11.96 5.73 -0.25
C TRP A 16 12.50 4.32 -0.01
N LEU A 17 12.21 3.37 -0.92
CA LEU A 17 12.68 1.98 -0.81
C LEU A 17 14.20 1.90 -0.87
N ASN A 18 14.85 2.64 -1.78
CA ASN A 18 16.31 2.68 -1.87
C ASN A 18 16.94 3.26 -0.59
N TRP A 19 16.39 4.37 -0.07
CA TRP A 19 16.84 4.92 1.20
C TRP A 19 16.75 3.90 2.33
N ARG A 20 15.60 3.19 2.40
CA ARG A 20 15.36 2.20 3.45
C ARG A 20 16.25 0.95 3.31
N LEU A 21 16.47 0.46 2.10
CA LEU A 21 17.36 -0.68 1.84
C LEU A 21 18.78 -0.37 2.30
N LEU A 22 19.32 0.81 1.98
CA LEU A 22 20.62 1.26 2.45
C LEU A 22 20.67 1.44 3.99
N ALA A 23 19.51 1.75 4.61
CA ALA A 23 19.41 1.82 6.07
C ALA A 23 19.46 0.44 6.73
N LEU A 24 18.89 -0.58 6.08
CA LEU A 24 18.77 -1.95 6.58
C LEU A 24 19.93 -2.84 6.17
N ALA A 25 20.80 -2.39 5.24
CA ALA A 25 22.00 -3.14 4.85
C ALA A 25 22.83 -3.43 6.09
N PRO A 26 23.23 -4.71 6.33
CA PRO A 26 24.04 -5.07 7.48
C PRO A 26 25.30 -4.20 7.50
N ARG A 27 25.63 -3.73 8.68
CA ARG A 27 26.95 -3.11 8.91
C ARG A 27 27.92 -4.27 8.80
N GLU A 28 28.60 -4.41 7.67
CA GLU A 28 29.72 -5.33 7.59
C GLU A 28 30.69 -4.88 8.69
N SER A 29 30.61 -5.57 9.81
CA SER A 29 31.64 -5.52 10.85
C SER A 29 32.93 -5.94 10.17
N GLY A 30 33.91 -5.07 10.23
CA GLY A 30 35.17 -5.12 9.51
C GLY A 30 35.84 -6.49 9.49
N PRO A 31 36.94 -6.64 8.77
CA PRO A 31 37.51 -7.91 8.40
C PRO A 31 37.90 -8.72 9.66
N SER A 32 37.01 -9.60 10.08
CA SER A 32 37.35 -10.63 11.05
C SER A 32 37.88 -11.84 10.27
N GLY A 33 39.14 -11.94 10.17
CA GLY A 33 39.82 -13.13 9.66
C GLY A 33 40.89 -12.79 8.64
N ILE A 34 42.08 -13.10 9.02
CA ILE A 34 43.28 -13.17 8.16
C ILE A 34 43.01 -14.24 7.11
N SER A 35 42.38 -13.84 6.00
CA SER A 35 42.22 -14.68 4.82
C SER A 35 43.26 -14.24 3.80
N LEU A 36 44.11 -15.17 3.37
CA LEU A 36 45.09 -14.99 2.30
C LEU A 36 44.51 -14.50 0.97
N ALA A 37 43.17 -14.54 0.81
CA ALA A 37 42.44 -13.94 -0.30
C ALA A 37 42.26 -12.41 -0.18
N GLY A 38 42.68 -11.78 0.92
CA GLY A 38 42.58 -10.32 1.15
C GLY A 38 43.57 -9.48 0.36
N THR A 39 44.46 -10.07 -0.43
CA THR A 39 45.41 -9.35 -1.31
C THR A 39 44.79 -8.93 -2.65
N ILE A 40 43.65 -9.47 -3.04
CA ILE A 40 42.86 -8.92 -4.15
C ILE A 40 42.01 -7.81 -3.54
N LYS A 41 42.47 -6.58 -3.74
CA LYS A 41 41.81 -5.32 -3.41
C LYS A 41 40.30 -5.45 -3.68
N SER A 42 39.51 -5.89 -2.68
CA SER A 42 38.09 -5.72 -2.70
C SER A 42 37.92 -4.21 -2.76
N THR A 43 37.52 -3.71 -3.89
CA THR A 43 37.07 -2.33 -4.04
C THR A 43 36.05 -2.16 -2.95
N ALA A 44 36.47 -1.52 -1.84
CA ALA A 44 35.57 -1.22 -0.73
C ALA A 44 34.36 -0.56 -1.35
N ALA A 45 33.25 -1.28 -1.37
CA ALA A 45 32.02 -0.79 -1.98
C ALA A 45 31.72 0.53 -1.27
N SER A 46 32.05 1.62 -1.96
CA SER A 46 31.89 2.98 -1.48
C SER A 46 30.46 3.09 -1.03
N ARG A 47 30.28 3.22 0.28
CA ARG A 47 28.99 3.28 0.91
C ARG A 47 28.27 4.49 0.35
N SER A 48 27.38 4.30 -0.63
CA SER A 48 26.65 5.43 -1.19
C SER A 48 25.88 6.12 -0.05
N PRO A 49 26.05 7.43 0.11
CA PRO A 49 25.39 8.15 1.19
C PRO A 49 23.86 7.99 1.08
N ARG A 50 23.17 7.82 2.19
CA ARG A 50 21.70 7.62 2.22
C ARG A 50 20.94 8.90 1.92
N TRP A 51 21.53 10.03 2.26
CA TRP A 51 20.91 11.36 2.18
C TRP A 51 20.42 11.75 0.78
N PRO A 52 21.12 11.43 -0.33
CA PRO A 52 20.64 11.77 -1.67
C PRO A 52 19.25 11.22 -2.00
N TYR A 53 18.92 10.02 -1.51
CA TYR A 53 17.60 9.44 -1.76
C TYR A 53 16.51 10.15 -0.98
N LEU A 54 16.78 10.55 0.27
CA LEU A 54 15.82 11.30 1.08
C LEU A 54 15.67 12.74 0.55
N SER A 55 16.76 13.40 0.23
CA SER A 55 16.71 14.74 -0.37
C SER A 55 16.05 14.72 -1.75
N GLY A 56 16.31 13.68 -2.56
CA GLY A 56 15.61 13.45 -3.82
C GLY A 56 14.12 13.26 -3.64
N LEU A 57 13.69 12.51 -2.63
CA LEU A 57 12.27 12.34 -2.28
C LEU A 57 11.63 13.68 -1.92
N VAL A 58 12.24 14.43 -0.99
CA VAL A 58 11.73 15.74 -0.59
C VAL A 58 11.70 16.70 -1.79
N GLY A 59 12.79 16.75 -2.58
CA GLY A 59 12.86 17.56 -3.80
C GLY A 59 11.76 17.20 -4.80
N LEU A 60 11.50 15.90 -5.02
CA LEU A 60 10.44 15.43 -5.92
C LEU A 60 9.06 15.91 -5.45
N LEU A 61 8.75 15.79 -4.13
CA LEU A 61 7.47 16.25 -3.58
C LEU A 61 7.30 17.77 -3.68
N LEU A 62 8.38 18.54 -3.51
CA LEU A 62 8.37 19.98 -3.67
C LEU A 62 8.15 20.39 -5.13
N VAL A 63 8.93 19.82 -6.06
CA VAL A 63 8.79 20.07 -7.51
C VAL A 63 7.39 19.71 -7.99
N ARG A 64 6.86 18.57 -7.53
CA ARG A 64 5.49 18.13 -7.83
C ARG A 64 4.45 19.15 -7.38
N SER A 65 4.57 19.68 -6.15
CA SER A 65 3.61 20.67 -5.64
C SER A 65 3.65 21.98 -6.42
N LEU A 66 4.85 22.42 -6.84
CA LEU A 66 5.04 23.59 -7.71
C LEU A 66 4.45 23.36 -9.11
N ALA A 67 4.73 22.20 -9.70
CA ALA A 67 4.17 21.83 -11.01
C ALA A 67 2.64 21.80 -11.00
N TYR A 68 2.04 21.26 -9.94
CA TYR A 68 0.58 21.24 -9.79
C TYR A 68 -0.01 22.62 -9.56
N HIS A 69 0.71 23.51 -8.88
CA HIS A 69 0.31 24.91 -8.73
C HIS A 69 0.33 25.65 -10.08
N THR A 70 1.40 25.51 -10.86
CA THR A 70 1.53 26.20 -12.14
C THR A 70 0.57 25.67 -13.21
N ILE A 71 0.48 24.34 -13.37
CA ILE A 71 -0.39 23.71 -14.36
C ILE A 71 -1.86 23.83 -13.94
N GLY A 72 -2.18 23.55 -12.69
CA GLY A 72 -3.54 23.55 -12.19
C GLY A 72 -4.18 24.95 -12.10
N SER A 73 -3.37 25.99 -11.87
CA SER A 73 -3.86 27.38 -11.91
C SER A 73 -4.37 27.80 -13.30
N ASN A 74 -3.76 27.25 -14.36
CA ASN A 74 -4.13 27.52 -15.75
C ASN A 74 -5.37 26.74 -16.19
N LEU A 75 -5.54 25.49 -15.68
CA LEU A 75 -6.65 24.62 -16.06
C LEU A 75 -7.93 24.88 -15.27
N ALA A 76 -7.89 25.66 -14.21
CA ALA A 76 -9.01 25.93 -13.28
C ALA A 76 -9.71 24.67 -12.72
N GLU A 77 -9.10 23.49 -12.86
CA GLU A 77 -9.63 22.22 -12.44
C GLU A 77 -9.25 21.95 -10.96
N ARG A 78 -10.25 21.60 -10.14
CA ARG A 78 -9.99 21.22 -8.75
C ARG A 78 -9.34 19.85 -8.70
N MET A 79 -8.25 19.72 -7.97
CA MET A 79 -7.61 18.42 -7.73
C MET A 79 -8.33 17.69 -6.60
N THR A 80 -8.76 16.47 -6.86
CA THR A 80 -9.45 15.62 -5.87
C THR A 80 -8.55 14.51 -5.41
N LEU A 81 -8.42 14.34 -4.09
CA LEU A 81 -7.70 13.23 -3.47
C LEU A 81 -8.72 12.29 -2.82
N PRO A 82 -8.82 11.04 -3.28
CA PRO A 82 -9.68 10.06 -2.62
C PRO A 82 -9.01 9.59 -1.32
N PHE A 83 -9.60 9.95 -0.21
CA PHE A 83 -9.19 9.48 1.11
C PHE A 83 -10.23 8.48 1.63
N GLY A 84 -10.14 7.25 1.15
CA GLY A 84 -11.11 6.22 1.49
C GLY A 84 -12.51 6.55 0.98
N ILE A 85 -13.45 6.80 1.91
CA ILE A 85 -14.84 7.13 1.61
C ILE A 85 -14.98 8.58 1.16
N VAL A 86 -14.03 9.44 1.54
CA VAL A 86 -14.10 10.89 1.35
C VAL A 86 -13.22 11.30 0.18
N SER A 87 -13.72 12.16 -0.68
CA SER A 87 -12.92 12.87 -1.68
C SER A 87 -12.69 14.30 -1.20
N ILE A 88 -11.43 14.67 -1.06
CA ILE A 88 -11.01 16.02 -0.65
C ILE A 88 -10.62 16.79 -1.89
N SER A 89 -11.22 17.95 -2.11
CA SER A 89 -10.90 18.81 -3.23
C SER A 89 -9.95 19.93 -2.81
N PHE A 90 -8.84 20.06 -3.52
CA PHE A 90 -7.81 21.06 -3.32
C PHE A 90 -7.86 22.12 -4.41
N ASN A 91 -7.64 23.38 -4.03
CA ASN A 91 -7.56 24.47 -4.98
C ASN A 91 -6.11 24.65 -5.45
N PRO A 92 -5.80 24.40 -6.74
CA PRO A 92 -4.44 24.49 -7.26
C PRO A 92 -3.85 25.92 -7.20
N ARG A 93 -4.68 26.96 -7.11
CA ARG A 93 -4.23 28.35 -6.98
C ARG A 93 -3.57 28.64 -5.64
N ILE A 94 -3.79 27.80 -4.63
CA ILE A 94 -3.25 27.97 -3.27
C ILE A 94 -2.07 27.04 -3.09
N LEU A 95 -0.85 27.56 -3.12
CA LEU A 95 0.39 26.78 -3.03
C LEU A 95 0.45 25.89 -1.77
N LYS A 96 -0.02 26.39 -0.62
CA LYS A 96 -0.07 25.61 0.64
C LYS A 96 -0.93 24.33 0.49
N GLN A 97 -2.03 24.42 -0.26
CA GLN A 97 -2.88 23.26 -0.52
C GLN A 97 -2.20 22.25 -1.45
N MET A 98 -1.37 22.71 -2.40
CA MET A 98 -0.62 21.80 -3.28
C MET A 98 0.50 21.05 -2.54
N PHE A 99 1.17 21.70 -1.58
CA PHE A 99 2.11 21.01 -0.70
C PHE A 99 1.42 19.93 0.13
N LEU A 100 0.27 20.25 0.72
CA LEU A 100 -0.51 19.27 1.49
C LEU A 100 -1.01 18.12 0.59
N PHE A 101 -1.52 18.43 -0.60
CA PHE A 101 -1.94 17.43 -1.58
C PHE A 101 -0.79 16.48 -1.94
N SER A 102 0.39 17.01 -2.27
CA SER A 102 1.57 16.23 -2.62
C SER A 102 2.00 15.30 -1.47
N GLY A 103 2.05 15.82 -0.24
CA GLY A 103 2.41 15.05 0.94
C GLY A 103 1.38 13.97 1.29
N LEU A 104 0.08 14.31 1.29
CA LEU A 104 -1.00 13.37 1.58
C LEU A 104 -1.13 12.29 0.51
N SER A 105 -1.03 12.64 -0.78
CA SER A 105 -1.08 11.68 -1.88
C SER A 105 0.05 10.66 -1.77
N PHE A 106 1.28 11.12 -1.52
CA PHE A 106 2.40 10.21 -1.30
C PHE A 106 2.24 9.39 -0.02
N GLY A 107 1.79 10.02 1.07
CA GLY A 107 1.54 9.32 2.35
C GLY A 107 0.51 8.20 2.22
N LEU A 108 -0.59 8.44 1.50
CA LEU A 108 -1.60 7.41 1.21
C LEU A 108 -1.05 6.29 0.33
N PHE A 109 -0.26 6.62 -0.69
CA PHE A 109 0.36 5.63 -1.57
C PHE A 109 1.37 4.77 -0.81
N LEU A 110 2.19 5.38 0.02
CA LEU A 110 3.14 4.69 0.89
C LEU A 110 2.42 3.82 1.92
N GLY A 111 1.35 4.34 2.53
CA GLY A 111 0.50 3.59 3.46
C GLY A 111 -0.11 2.35 2.79
N ALA A 112 -0.68 2.50 1.60
CA ALA A 112 -1.23 1.39 0.81
C ALA A 112 -0.16 0.33 0.52
N PHE A 113 1.05 0.75 0.13
CA PHE A 113 2.17 -0.16 -0.10
C PHE A 113 2.51 -0.98 1.16
N TYR A 114 2.64 -0.36 2.33
CA TYR A 114 2.93 -1.08 3.58
C TYR A 114 1.76 -1.98 4.02
N LEU A 115 0.52 -1.59 3.77
CA LEU A 115 -0.64 -2.44 4.00
C LEU A 115 -0.64 -3.68 3.09
N TRP A 116 -0.18 -3.55 1.85
CA TRP A 116 -0.01 -4.69 0.94
C TRP A 116 1.10 -5.64 1.42
N LEU A 117 2.24 -5.10 1.88
CA LEU A 117 3.30 -5.92 2.49
C LEU A 117 2.78 -6.66 3.72
N LEU A 118 1.98 -6.00 4.56
CA LEU A 118 1.37 -6.60 5.74
C LEU A 118 0.42 -7.75 5.38
N LEU A 119 -0.43 -7.55 4.37
CA LEU A 119 -1.31 -8.60 3.84
C LEU A 119 -0.52 -9.82 3.39
N PHE A 120 0.52 -9.61 2.57
CA PHE A 120 1.35 -10.72 2.09
C PHE A 120 2.12 -11.41 3.20
N SER A 121 2.50 -10.68 4.26
CA SER A 121 3.07 -11.27 5.47
C SER A 121 2.06 -12.17 6.19
N ILE A 122 0.80 -11.78 6.29
CA ILE A 122 -0.27 -12.58 6.91
C ILE A 122 -0.50 -13.86 6.11
N VAL A 123 -0.63 -13.73 4.79
CA VAL A 123 -0.88 -14.88 3.89
C VAL A 123 0.27 -15.88 3.92
N ASN A 124 1.52 -15.40 3.98
CA ASN A 124 2.71 -16.25 3.91
C ASN A 124 3.36 -16.51 5.28
N THR A 125 2.59 -16.48 6.37
CA THR A 125 3.11 -16.68 7.74
C THR A 125 3.77 -18.04 7.92
N ARG A 126 3.29 -19.07 7.24
CA ARG A 126 3.75 -20.46 7.37
C ARG A 126 4.90 -20.82 6.43
N VAL A 127 5.29 -19.93 5.53
CA VAL A 127 6.28 -20.23 4.50
C VAL A 127 7.69 -20.04 5.06
N THR A 128 8.46 -21.10 5.07
CA THR A 128 9.89 -21.11 5.46
C THR A 128 10.83 -21.03 4.25
N GLU A 129 10.29 -21.13 3.03
CA GLU A 129 11.08 -21.18 1.80
C GLU A 129 11.88 -19.88 1.55
N PRO A 130 13.11 -20.00 1.03
CA PRO A 130 14.03 -18.89 0.82
C PRO A 130 13.70 -18.07 -0.45
N ASN A 131 12.45 -17.69 -0.67
CA ASN A 131 12.09 -16.84 -1.81
C ASN A 131 12.58 -15.42 -1.60
N ALA A 132 13.32 -14.87 -2.58
CA ALA A 132 13.90 -13.53 -2.50
C ALA A 132 12.84 -12.43 -2.28
N CYS A 133 11.66 -12.56 -2.90
CA CYS A 133 10.56 -11.60 -2.72
C CYS A 133 10.01 -11.62 -1.29
N LEU A 134 9.83 -12.82 -0.69
CA LEU A 134 9.40 -12.94 0.70
C LEU A 134 10.46 -12.40 1.67
N ARG A 135 11.73 -12.60 1.37
CA ARG A 135 12.81 -12.04 2.18
C ARG A 135 12.82 -10.51 2.16
N LEU A 136 12.65 -9.90 0.99
CA LEU A 136 12.51 -8.45 0.86
C LEU A 136 11.28 -7.93 1.61
N LEU A 137 10.15 -8.60 1.49
CA LEU A 137 8.92 -8.26 2.22
C LEU A 137 9.15 -8.24 3.74
N ARG A 138 9.75 -9.31 4.28
CA ARG A 138 10.08 -9.42 5.70
C ARG A 138 11.08 -8.36 6.15
N LEU A 139 12.07 -8.05 5.31
CA LEU A 139 13.05 -6.99 5.57
C LEU A 139 12.36 -5.62 5.71
N HIS A 140 11.43 -5.29 4.82
CA HIS A 140 10.69 -4.03 4.86
C HIS A 140 9.71 -3.93 6.03
N LEU A 141 9.07 -5.02 6.42
CA LEU A 141 8.21 -5.06 7.62
C LEU A 141 9.03 -5.03 8.92
N GLY A 142 10.24 -5.62 8.93
CA GLY A 142 11.14 -5.61 10.07
C GLY A 142 10.49 -6.18 11.33
N TRP A 143 10.39 -5.36 12.40
CA TRP A 143 9.83 -5.77 13.69
C TRP A 143 8.37 -6.22 13.62
N TRP A 144 7.55 -5.64 12.71
CA TRP A 144 6.15 -6.00 12.53
C TRP A 144 5.95 -7.42 12.00
N GLU A 145 6.94 -7.99 11.30
CA GLU A 145 6.87 -9.38 10.83
C GLU A 145 6.72 -10.38 11.97
N ARG A 146 7.36 -10.12 13.11
CA ARG A 146 7.37 -11.01 14.27
C ARG A 146 6.11 -10.92 15.12
N ARG A 147 5.20 -9.99 14.82
CA ARG A 147 3.97 -9.81 15.60
C ARG A 147 2.92 -10.86 15.25
N PRO A 148 2.03 -11.21 16.19
CA PRO A 148 0.98 -12.19 15.96
C PRO A 148 0.00 -11.71 14.88
N VAL A 149 -0.62 -12.67 14.20
CA VAL A 149 -1.51 -12.42 13.05
C VAL A 149 -2.69 -11.50 13.41
N TRP A 150 -3.29 -11.68 14.59
CA TRP A 150 -4.41 -10.85 15.02
C TRP A 150 -4.05 -9.36 15.12
N LEU A 151 -2.80 -9.06 15.58
CA LEU A 151 -2.32 -7.67 15.62
C LEU A 151 -2.11 -7.09 14.22
N LYS A 152 -1.57 -7.90 13.30
CA LYS A 152 -1.41 -7.52 11.89
C LYS A 152 -2.78 -7.27 11.22
N LEU A 153 -3.81 -8.04 11.60
CA LEU A 153 -5.17 -7.84 11.10
C LEU A 153 -5.81 -6.57 11.65
N LEU A 154 -5.56 -6.21 12.90
CA LEU A 154 -6.13 -5.01 13.51
C LEU A 154 -5.47 -3.72 12.99
N LEU A 155 -4.19 -3.80 12.61
CA LEU A 155 -3.35 -2.65 12.27
C LEU A 155 -3.93 -1.76 11.17
N PRO A 156 -4.47 -2.26 10.03
CA PRO A 156 -5.04 -1.40 8.98
C PRO A 156 -6.15 -0.51 9.49
N GLY A 157 -7.07 -1.08 10.29
CA GLY A 157 -8.19 -0.33 10.86
C GLY A 157 -7.72 0.79 11.78
N VAL A 158 -6.78 0.48 12.69
CA VAL A 158 -6.22 1.47 13.62
C VAL A 158 -5.44 2.54 12.87
N LEU A 159 -4.56 2.16 11.92
CA LEU A 159 -3.79 3.12 11.14
C LEU A 159 -4.69 4.01 10.27
N GLY A 160 -5.72 3.44 9.64
CA GLY A 160 -6.69 4.20 8.86
C GLY A 160 -7.45 5.22 9.71
N ALA A 161 -7.91 4.80 10.90
CA ALA A 161 -8.60 5.67 11.83
C ALA A 161 -7.69 6.80 12.35
N LEU A 162 -6.45 6.49 12.75
CA LEU A 162 -5.48 7.49 13.20
C LEU A 162 -5.07 8.44 12.07
N ALA A 163 -4.82 7.91 10.87
CA ALA A 163 -4.50 8.73 9.70
C ALA A 163 -5.63 9.72 9.38
N TRP A 164 -6.89 9.27 9.51
CA TRP A 164 -8.04 10.15 9.35
C TRP A 164 -8.10 11.24 10.42
N LEU A 165 -7.90 10.90 11.70
CA LEU A 165 -7.92 11.89 12.78
C LEU A 165 -6.87 12.98 12.57
N ILE A 166 -5.66 12.59 12.16
CA ILE A 166 -4.57 13.55 11.87
C ILE A 166 -4.93 14.38 10.63
N ALA A 167 -5.38 13.73 9.54
CA ALA A 167 -5.73 14.41 8.30
C ALA A 167 -6.92 15.38 8.52
N ALA A 168 -7.96 14.96 9.23
CA ALA A 168 -9.12 15.79 9.52
C ALA A 168 -8.72 17.06 10.29
N SER A 169 -7.86 16.95 11.31
CA SER A 169 -7.38 18.11 12.06
C SER A 169 -6.61 19.09 11.17
N LEU A 170 -5.76 18.60 10.28
CA LEU A 170 -5.04 19.43 9.31
C LEU A 170 -5.97 20.09 8.30
N LEU A 171 -6.98 19.37 7.81
CA LEU A 171 -7.94 19.85 6.83
C LEU A 171 -8.88 20.90 7.42
N GLU A 172 -9.29 20.74 8.68
CA GLU A 172 -10.06 21.73 9.43
C GLU A 172 -9.24 23.02 9.64
N ALA A 173 -7.96 22.89 10.02
CA ALA A 173 -7.05 24.03 10.20
C ALA A 173 -6.83 24.84 8.90
N LEU A 174 -6.94 24.19 7.75
CA LEU A 174 -6.81 24.81 6.42
C LEU A 174 -8.16 25.22 5.80
N ALA A 175 -9.26 25.12 6.55
CA ALA A 175 -10.63 25.40 6.10
C ALA A 175 -11.05 24.60 4.83
N LEU A 176 -10.42 23.44 4.62
CA LEU A 176 -10.78 22.51 3.53
C LEU A 176 -11.91 21.57 3.92
N PHE A 177 -12.14 21.41 5.21
CA PHE A 177 -13.19 20.58 5.77
C PHE A 177 -13.94 21.34 6.86
N PRO A 178 -15.28 21.24 6.93
CA PRO A 178 -16.05 21.93 7.97
C PRO A 178 -15.66 21.40 9.35
N ALA A 179 -15.46 22.33 10.29
CA ALA A 179 -15.17 21.99 11.67
C ALA A 179 -16.29 21.14 12.27
N GLN A 180 -15.92 20.03 12.91
CA GLN A 180 -16.89 19.12 13.50
C GLN A 180 -17.24 19.57 14.92
N SER A 181 -18.53 19.75 15.16
CA SER A 181 -19.06 20.19 16.45
C SER A 181 -19.04 19.08 17.53
N SER A 182 -18.98 17.79 17.13
CA SER A 182 -19.07 16.65 18.05
C SER A 182 -17.85 15.73 17.97
N ASN A 183 -17.25 15.44 19.13
CA ASN A 183 -16.16 14.47 19.25
C ASN A 183 -16.61 13.03 18.93
N THR A 184 -17.86 12.70 19.22
CA THR A 184 -18.45 11.39 18.90
C THR A 184 -18.56 11.18 17.39
N ALA A 185 -19.02 12.17 16.65
CA ALA A 185 -19.08 12.12 15.19
C ALA A 185 -17.68 12.01 14.57
N ARG A 186 -16.68 12.69 15.13
CA ARG A 186 -15.27 12.57 14.71
C ARG A 186 -14.74 11.16 14.91
N GLY A 187 -15.02 10.54 16.07
CA GLY A 187 -14.63 9.16 16.37
C GLY A 187 -15.32 8.14 15.45
N LEU A 188 -16.62 8.28 15.21
CA LEU A 188 -17.37 7.40 14.32
C LEU A 188 -16.85 7.46 12.86
N ARG A 189 -16.55 8.67 12.38
CA ARG A 189 -15.93 8.83 11.04
C ARG A 189 -14.56 8.19 10.95
N ALA A 190 -13.75 8.33 12.00
CA ALA A 190 -12.45 7.67 12.05
C ALA A 190 -12.59 6.14 12.00
N CYS A 191 -13.54 5.56 12.73
CA CYS A 191 -13.85 4.13 12.65
C CYS A 191 -14.30 3.70 11.24
N LEU A 192 -15.17 4.49 10.59
CA LEU A 192 -15.62 4.20 9.23
C LEU A 192 -14.46 4.21 8.22
N VAL A 193 -13.56 5.20 8.30
CA VAL A 193 -12.36 5.25 7.45
C VAL A 193 -11.43 4.09 7.78
N GLY A 194 -11.26 3.74 9.06
CA GLY A 194 -10.48 2.58 9.47
C GLY A 194 -11.01 1.28 8.86
N LEU A 195 -12.32 1.05 8.89
CA LEU A 195 -12.96 -0.11 8.25
C LEU A 195 -12.77 -0.09 6.73
N TYR A 196 -12.90 1.08 6.10
CA TYR A 196 -12.69 1.21 4.66
C TYR A 196 -11.25 0.88 4.24
N THR A 197 -10.28 1.08 5.13
CA THR A 197 -8.86 0.80 4.84
C THR A 197 -8.61 -0.67 4.46
N TYR A 198 -9.43 -1.62 4.95
CA TYR A 198 -9.34 -3.03 4.55
C TYR A 198 -9.64 -3.26 3.06
N LEU A 199 -10.42 -2.40 2.42
CA LEU A 199 -10.67 -2.50 0.98
C LEU A 199 -9.39 -2.26 0.14
N CYS A 200 -8.37 -1.65 0.73
CA CYS A 200 -7.05 -1.52 0.11
C CYS A 200 -6.37 -2.88 -0.17
N TRP A 201 -6.79 -3.94 0.52
CA TRP A 201 -6.28 -5.31 0.31
C TRP A 201 -6.87 -6.01 -0.90
N VAL A 202 -8.03 -5.53 -1.39
CA VAL A 202 -8.74 -6.16 -2.51
C VAL A 202 -7.92 -6.19 -3.81
N PRO A 203 -7.30 -5.07 -4.26
CA PRO A 203 -6.52 -5.08 -5.49
C PRO A 203 -5.33 -6.06 -5.49
N PRO A 204 -4.45 -6.11 -4.46
CA PRO A 204 -3.33 -7.05 -4.45
C PRO A 204 -3.78 -8.51 -4.35
N LEU A 205 -4.89 -8.80 -3.63
CA LEU A 205 -5.47 -10.15 -3.60
C LEU A 205 -5.95 -10.57 -4.98
N ALA A 206 -6.71 -9.71 -5.66
CA ALA A 206 -7.19 -9.98 -7.02
C ALA A 206 -6.02 -10.17 -7.99
N SER A 207 -5.01 -9.31 -7.92
CA SER A 207 -3.83 -9.39 -8.80
C SER A 207 -3.07 -10.71 -8.60
N VAL A 208 -2.83 -11.13 -7.36
CA VAL A 208 -2.13 -12.38 -7.08
C VAL A 208 -2.94 -13.58 -7.57
N LEU A 209 -4.25 -13.59 -7.38
CA LEU A 209 -5.12 -14.70 -7.84
C LEU A 209 -5.15 -14.79 -9.37
N VAL A 210 -5.24 -13.65 -10.08
CA VAL A 210 -5.17 -13.61 -11.55
C VAL A 210 -3.81 -14.11 -12.02
N LEU A 211 -2.71 -13.61 -11.45
CA LEU A 211 -1.37 -14.03 -11.81
C LEU A 211 -1.12 -15.51 -11.49
N TYR A 212 -1.62 -15.98 -10.36
CA TYR A 212 -1.57 -17.40 -9.99
C TYR A 212 -2.31 -18.28 -11.03
N MET A 213 -3.51 -17.85 -11.43
CA MET A 213 -4.28 -18.54 -12.45
C MET A 213 -3.53 -18.56 -13.79
N VAL A 214 -3.00 -17.42 -14.25
CA VAL A 214 -2.21 -17.35 -15.49
C VAL A 214 -0.99 -18.26 -15.41
N ASN A 215 -0.24 -18.23 -14.31
CA ASN A 215 0.95 -19.06 -14.11
C ASN A 215 0.62 -20.56 -14.00
N SER A 216 -0.61 -20.92 -13.62
CA SER A 216 -1.07 -22.32 -13.58
C SER A 216 -1.34 -22.90 -14.97
N TYR A 217 -1.72 -22.05 -15.94
CA TYR A 217 -2.01 -22.50 -17.33
C TYR A 217 -0.84 -22.25 -18.30
N VAL A 218 -0.02 -21.24 -18.02
CA VAL A 218 1.11 -20.84 -18.87
C VAL A 218 2.39 -20.87 -18.06
N TYR A 219 3.36 -21.65 -18.50
CA TYR A 219 4.67 -21.64 -17.87
C TYR A 219 5.40 -20.32 -18.14
N LEU A 220 5.54 -19.47 -17.13
CA LEU A 220 6.14 -18.15 -17.22
C LEU A 220 7.60 -18.10 -16.69
N GLY A 221 8.20 -19.26 -16.46
CA GLY A 221 9.57 -19.40 -15.99
C GLY A 221 9.70 -19.48 -14.46
N GLU A 222 10.94 -19.71 -14.00
CA GLU A 222 11.28 -19.95 -12.58
C GLU A 222 11.83 -18.71 -11.87
N SER A 223 11.33 -17.52 -12.18
CA SER A 223 11.80 -16.32 -11.49
C SER A 223 11.28 -16.27 -10.04
N ALA A 224 12.00 -15.56 -9.16
CA ALA A 224 11.60 -15.37 -7.77
C ALA A 224 10.21 -14.74 -7.63
N PHE A 225 9.81 -13.91 -8.60
CA PHE A 225 8.47 -13.31 -8.64
C PHE A 225 7.38 -14.35 -8.89
N TRP A 226 7.54 -15.22 -9.89
CA TRP A 226 6.54 -16.27 -10.17
C TRP A 226 6.47 -17.29 -9.05
N GLY A 227 7.59 -17.65 -8.44
CA GLY A 227 7.61 -18.46 -7.23
C GLY A 227 6.85 -17.81 -6.08
N PHE A 228 7.00 -16.51 -5.88
CA PHE A 228 6.23 -15.76 -4.89
C PHE A 228 4.72 -15.78 -5.18
N VAL A 229 4.32 -15.54 -6.44
CA VAL A 229 2.90 -15.57 -6.86
C VAL A 229 2.31 -16.96 -6.62
N GLN A 230 3.03 -18.01 -7.00
CA GLN A 230 2.58 -19.39 -6.84
C GLN A 230 2.38 -19.79 -5.38
N VAL A 231 3.35 -19.50 -4.53
CA VAL A 231 3.28 -19.80 -3.09
C VAL A 231 2.16 -18.99 -2.43
N THR A 232 2.07 -17.68 -2.73
CA THR A 232 1.06 -16.80 -2.13
C THR A 232 -0.36 -17.19 -2.58
N GLY A 233 -0.56 -17.45 -3.86
CA GLY A 233 -1.86 -17.88 -4.41
C GLY A 233 -2.32 -19.22 -3.80
N ARG A 234 -1.41 -20.19 -3.69
CA ARG A 234 -1.70 -21.47 -3.03
C ARG A 234 -2.08 -21.29 -1.57
N ASN A 235 -1.34 -20.49 -0.81
CA ASN A 235 -1.63 -20.24 0.60
C ASN A 235 -2.99 -19.53 0.78
N LEU A 236 -3.35 -18.61 -0.11
CA LEU A 236 -4.68 -17.99 -0.11
C LEU A 236 -5.77 -19.04 -0.27
N ILE A 237 -5.67 -19.93 -1.26
CA ILE A 237 -6.65 -20.98 -1.52
C ILE A 237 -6.77 -21.92 -0.32
N GLU A 238 -5.65 -22.31 0.29
CA GLU A 238 -5.62 -23.18 1.46
C GLU A 238 -6.26 -22.52 2.69
N GLN A 239 -6.02 -21.23 2.94
CA GLN A 239 -6.60 -20.49 4.07
C GLN A 239 -8.13 -20.38 4.00
N PHE A 240 -8.68 -20.24 2.80
CA PHE A 240 -10.14 -20.23 2.60
C PHE A 240 -10.76 -21.62 2.54
N GLY A 241 -9.98 -22.68 2.73
CA GLY A 241 -10.48 -24.08 2.71
C GLY A 241 -10.96 -24.55 1.34
N LEU A 242 -10.66 -23.80 0.27
CA LEU A 242 -11.10 -24.08 -1.09
C LEU A 242 -10.21 -25.10 -1.82
N ALA A 243 -9.15 -25.61 -1.18
CA ALA A 243 -8.25 -26.62 -1.74
C ALA A 243 -8.98 -27.91 -2.17
N LYS A 244 -10.16 -28.20 -1.60
CA LYS A 244 -11.00 -29.35 -1.93
C LYS A 244 -11.79 -29.19 -3.24
N LEU A 245 -11.87 -27.99 -3.81
CA LEU A 245 -12.61 -27.69 -5.04
C LEU A 245 -11.81 -27.95 -6.32
N ARG A 246 -10.76 -28.74 -6.21
CA ARG A 246 -9.96 -29.19 -7.34
C ARG A 246 -10.67 -30.29 -8.09
N LEU A 247 -11.28 -29.96 -9.22
CA LEU A 247 -11.94 -30.94 -10.11
C LEU A 247 -10.97 -31.38 -11.20
N ARG A 248 -10.35 -32.55 -11.01
CA ARG A 248 -9.43 -33.22 -11.97
C ARG A 248 -8.29 -32.31 -12.48
N ARG A 249 -8.52 -31.56 -13.57
CA ARG A 249 -7.51 -30.71 -14.25
C ARG A 249 -7.78 -29.20 -14.11
N LEU A 250 -8.94 -28.79 -13.61
CA LEU A 250 -9.32 -27.40 -13.47
C LEU A 250 -9.38 -27.02 -11.99
N ASP A 251 -8.59 -26.03 -11.62
CA ASP A 251 -8.61 -25.42 -10.30
C ASP A 251 -9.67 -24.30 -10.30
N PHE A 252 -10.89 -24.61 -9.85
CA PHE A 252 -11.96 -23.61 -9.72
C PHE A 252 -11.80 -22.69 -8.50
N ALA A 253 -10.93 -23.06 -7.58
CA ALA A 253 -10.70 -22.32 -6.35
C ALA A 253 -10.27 -20.84 -6.59
N PRO A 254 -9.29 -20.54 -7.48
CA PRO A 254 -8.90 -19.17 -7.75
C PRO A 254 -10.00 -18.38 -8.45
N LEU A 255 -10.82 -18.99 -9.31
CA LEU A 255 -11.95 -18.34 -9.97
C LEU A 255 -13.05 -17.96 -8.97
N LEU A 256 -13.37 -18.83 -8.01
CA LEU A 256 -14.33 -18.56 -6.95
C LEU A 256 -13.84 -17.43 -6.03
N LEU A 257 -12.56 -17.44 -5.65
CA LEU A 257 -11.98 -16.36 -4.87
C LEU A 257 -11.96 -15.05 -5.64
N LEU A 258 -11.63 -15.08 -6.93
CA LEU A 258 -11.68 -13.92 -7.81
C LEU A 258 -13.11 -13.39 -7.93
N ALA A 259 -14.09 -14.26 -8.11
CA ALA A 259 -15.50 -13.88 -8.14
C ALA A 259 -15.92 -13.26 -6.81
N LEU A 260 -15.50 -13.80 -5.67
CA LEU A 260 -15.74 -13.23 -4.35
C LEU A 260 -15.09 -11.85 -4.20
N VAL A 261 -13.81 -11.73 -4.59
CA VAL A 261 -13.07 -10.46 -4.53
C VAL A 261 -13.69 -9.42 -5.47
N TRP A 262 -14.04 -9.82 -6.69
CA TRP A 262 -14.73 -8.96 -7.65
C TRP A 262 -16.12 -8.57 -7.16
N PHE A 263 -16.86 -9.49 -6.57
CA PHE A 263 -18.13 -9.26 -5.93
C PHE A 263 -18.01 -8.25 -4.77
N LEU A 264 -16.96 -8.33 -3.95
CA LEU A 264 -16.68 -7.34 -2.90
C LEU A 264 -16.33 -5.95 -3.47
N GLN A 265 -15.78 -5.86 -4.65
CA GLN A 265 -15.37 -4.60 -5.29
C GLN A 265 -16.43 -4.00 -6.21
N TRP A 266 -17.39 -4.81 -6.69
CA TRP A 266 -18.37 -4.37 -7.67
C TRP A 266 -19.39 -3.41 -7.09
N ARG A 267 -19.17 -2.15 -7.37
CA ARG A 267 -19.99 -1.01 -6.91
C ARG A 267 -21.32 -0.83 -7.67
N GLY A 268 -21.65 -1.70 -8.65
CA GLY A 268 -22.42 -1.08 -9.70
C GLY A 268 -23.90 -1.26 -9.66
N HIS A 269 -24.42 -2.39 -9.77
CA HIS A 269 -25.80 -2.49 -10.22
C HIS A 269 -26.70 -3.45 -9.43
N LEU A 270 -26.15 -4.22 -8.53
CA LEU A 270 -26.91 -5.12 -7.65
C LEU A 270 -26.89 -4.59 -6.21
N GLY A 271 -27.58 -3.49 -5.99
CA GLY A 271 -27.68 -2.76 -4.72
C GLY A 271 -28.11 -3.57 -3.48
N TRP A 272 -28.24 -4.87 -3.61
CA TRP A 272 -28.73 -5.77 -2.55
C TRP A 272 -27.61 -6.39 -1.72
N PHE A 273 -26.45 -6.69 -2.30
CA PHE A 273 -25.42 -7.47 -1.62
C PHE A 273 -24.25 -6.67 -1.05
N PHE A 274 -24.11 -5.41 -1.44
CA PHE A 274 -22.99 -4.55 -1.01
C PHE A 274 -23.34 -3.59 0.12
N GLY A 275 -24.13 -4.07 1.07
CA GLY A 275 -24.42 -3.34 2.30
C GLY A 275 -23.18 -2.75 2.98
N GLY A 276 -22.01 -3.41 2.94
CA GLY A 276 -20.83 -2.97 3.66
C GLY A 276 -20.27 -1.63 3.20
N ALA A 277 -19.83 -1.50 1.96
CA ALA A 277 -19.27 -0.24 1.46
C ALA A 277 -20.34 0.85 1.34
N ARG A 278 -21.57 0.48 0.95
CA ARG A 278 -22.71 1.39 0.91
C ARG A 278 -23.14 1.83 2.31
N LEU A 279 -23.20 0.91 3.28
CA LEU A 279 -23.51 1.23 4.68
C LEU A 279 -22.44 2.16 5.28
N LEU A 280 -21.17 1.99 4.91
CA LEU A 280 -20.11 2.89 5.33
C LEU A 280 -20.30 4.30 4.74
N VAL A 281 -20.67 4.41 3.46
CA VAL A 281 -20.97 5.68 2.79
C VAL A 281 -22.25 6.31 3.34
N GLU A 282 -23.31 5.52 3.56
CA GLU A 282 -24.56 5.99 4.16
C GLU A 282 -24.35 6.42 5.62
N GLY A 283 -23.58 5.65 6.39
CA GLY A 283 -23.14 6.03 7.74
C GLY A 283 -22.39 7.34 7.75
N TRP A 284 -21.47 7.53 6.80
CA TRP A 284 -20.77 8.79 6.61
C TRP A 284 -21.70 9.96 6.32
N ASN A 285 -22.65 9.76 5.39
CA ASN A 285 -23.60 10.80 5.00
C ASN A 285 -24.56 11.19 6.12
N ARG A 286 -24.92 10.25 7.01
CA ARG A 286 -25.73 10.56 8.21
C ARG A 286 -24.99 11.36 9.28
N LEU A 287 -23.67 11.28 9.27
CA LEU A 287 -22.81 12.02 10.19
C LEU A 287 -22.41 13.41 9.66
N ARG A 288 -22.80 13.72 8.43
CA ARG A 288 -22.53 15.01 7.78
C ARG A 288 -23.56 16.05 8.14
#